data_f4a4511e3e757cc7e322ea853be3108b
#
_entry.id   f4a4511e3e757cc7e322ea853be3108b
#
_cell.length_a   1.000
_cell.length_b   1.000
_cell.length_c   1.000
_cell.angle_alpha   90.00
_cell.angle_beta   90.00
_cell.angle_gamma   90.00
#
_symmetry.space_group_name_H-M   'P 1'
#
loop_
_entity.id
_entity.type
_entity.pdbx_description
1 polymer ?
#
loop_
_entity_poly.entity_id
_entity_poly.type
_entity_poly.pdbx_seq_one_letter_code
_entity_poly.pdbx_strand_id
1 'polypeptide(L)'
;VVHVKNTSIVEESDRWSLQFFYGDDSKKKVGTGSGVIISPDGYIITNYHVIENSTEVIVTTNNNKEYEAEIIGYDEIYDIAVLKINSDLNLDYVFFGDSDSTLVGEWVLAVGNPYNLNSTVTAGIISSKSRDLNEYDQKNQSFIQTDAAVNFGNSGGALVNIKGELIGINTLIQSMTGGYVGYSFAVPS
;
A
#
# COMPACT_ATOMS: atom_id res chain seq x y z
N VAL A 1 8.53 -3.38 -6.10
CA VAL A 1 7.84 -2.79 -4.94
C VAL A 1 8.84 -1.98 -4.14
N VAL A 2 8.44 -0.84 -3.62
CA VAL A 2 9.26 0.12 -2.88
C VAL A 2 8.69 0.32 -1.48
N HIS A 3 9.52 0.82 -0.57
CA HIS A 3 9.08 1.31 0.73
C HIS A 3 8.59 2.76 0.61
N VAL A 4 7.47 3.06 1.23
CA VAL A 4 6.90 4.42 1.31
C VAL A 4 6.85 4.85 2.76
N LYS A 5 7.54 5.93 3.07
CA LYS A 5 7.57 6.55 4.39
C LYS A 5 6.89 7.92 4.30
N ASN A 6 5.89 8.14 5.12
CA ASN A 6 5.26 9.44 5.25
C ASN A 6 5.68 10.10 6.57
N THR A 7 5.79 11.41 6.55
CA THR A 7 5.99 12.23 7.74
C THR A 7 4.83 13.21 7.83
N SER A 8 4.13 13.23 8.96
CA SER A 8 3.04 14.18 9.24
C SER A 8 3.32 14.97 10.53
N ILE A 9 2.79 16.19 10.61
CA ILE A 9 2.88 17.02 11.83
C ILE A 9 1.68 16.69 12.72
N VAL A 10 1.94 16.40 13.99
CA VAL A 10 0.89 16.13 14.98
C VAL A 10 0.28 17.48 15.43
N GLU A 11 -1.04 17.62 15.30
CA GLU A 11 -1.75 18.77 15.83
C GLU A 11 -1.72 18.83 17.38
N GLU A 12 -1.86 20.03 17.92
CA GLU A 12 -1.74 20.30 19.37
C GLU A 12 -2.71 19.50 20.25
N SER A 13 -3.86 19.07 19.71
CA SER A 13 -4.88 18.29 20.42
C SER A 13 -4.44 16.88 20.77
N ASP A 14 -3.54 16.28 19.98
CA ASP A 14 -3.11 14.91 20.16
C ASP A 14 -1.76 14.80 20.92
N ARG A 15 -1.15 15.95 21.21
CA ARG A 15 0.15 16.04 21.91
C ARG A 15 0.14 15.41 23.30
N TRP A 16 -0.97 15.46 24.02
CA TRP A 16 -1.04 14.97 25.40
C TRP A 16 -0.88 13.45 25.52
N SER A 17 -1.44 12.70 24.60
CA SER A 17 -1.35 11.24 24.59
C SER A 17 0.01 10.75 24.09
N LEU A 18 0.61 11.44 23.12
CA LEU A 18 1.90 11.08 22.51
C LEU A 18 3.08 11.47 23.39
N GLN A 19 3.00 12.59 24.10
CA GLN A 19 4.04 13.06 25.04
C GLN A 19 4.28 12.05 26.19
N PHE A 20 3.24 11.31 26.59
CA PHE A 20 3.33 10.30 27.65
C PHE A 20 4.07 9.03 27.22
N PHE A 21 4.08 8.71 25.92
CA PHE A 21 4.68 7.49 25.36
C PHE A 21 6.00 7.70 24.64
N TYR A 22 6.28 8.89 24.08
CA TYR A 22 7.40 9.13 23.16
C TYR A 22 8.34 10.30 23.55
N GLY A 23 8.06 11.03 24.62
CA GLY A 23 8.90 12.18 25.07
C GLY A 23 8.67 13.49 24.30
N ASP A 24 9.37 14.53 24.67
CA ASP A 24 9.10 15.94 24.27
C ASP A 24 9.47 16.32 22.82
N ASP A 25 10.08 15.41 22.04
CA ASP A 25 10.54 15.67 20.65
C ASP A 25 9.55 15.22 19.56
N SER A 26 8.36 14.72 19.92
CA SER A 26 7.41 14.10 18.99
C SER A 26 6.48 15.11 18.30
N LYS A 27 7.03 16.07 17.55
CA LYS A 27 6.23 16.92 16.64
C LYS A 27 5.89 16.22 15.33
N LYS A 28 6.48 15.05 15.04
CA LYS A 28 6.33 14.33 13.77
C LYS A 28 5.84 12.91 14.04
N LYS A 29 4.77 12.52 13.35
CA LYS A 29 4.31 11.13 13.26
C LYS A 29 4.87 10.54 11.96
N VAL A 30 5.42 9.33 12.03
CA VAL A 30 5.94 8.62 10.86
C VAL A 30 5.02 7.46 10.56
N GLY A 31 4.43 7.45 9.37
CA GLY A 31 3.70 6.31 8.80
C GLY A 31 4.58 5.58 7.79
N THR A 32 4.33 4.29 7.61
CA THR A 32 5.06 3.47 6.65
C THR A 32 4.12 2.54 5.89
N GLY A 33 4.45 2.30 4.63
CA GLY A 33 3.75 1.39 3.74
C GLY A 33 4.63 0.97 2.58
N SER A 34 4.00 0.47 1.55
CA SER A 34 4.63 0.04 0.31
C SER A 34 4.11 0.84 -0.88
N GLY A 35 4.81 0.76 -2.00
CA GLY A 35 4.36 1.30 -3.28
C GLY A 35 4.82 0.43 -4.43
N VAL A 36 4.14 0.53 -5.55
CA VAL A 36 4.41 -0.24 -6.77
C VAL A 36 4.82 0.69 -7.88
N ILE A 37 6.05 0.56 -8.39
CA ILE A 37 6.51 1.32 -9.56
C ILE A 37 5.76 0.78 -10.78
N ILE A 38 5.07 1.65 -11.52
CA ILE A 38 4.24 1.32 -12.67
C ILE A 38 4.78 1.86 -14.00
N SER A 39 5.83 2.66 -13.94
CA SER A 39 6.47 3.19 -15.15
C SER A 39 7.96 3.42 -14.94
N PRO A 40 8.77 3.39 -16.04
CA PRO A 40 10.21 3.52 -15.94
C PRO A 40 10.68 4.91 -15.53
N ASP A 41 9.83 5.92 -15.69
CA ASP A 41 10.09 7.32 -15.34
C ASP A 41 9.70 7.66 -13.89
N GLY A 42 9.21 6.68 -13.11
CA GLY A 42 9.06 6.81 -11.65
C GLY A 42 7.67 7.12 -11.13
N TYR A 43 6.61 6.78 -11.88
CA TYR A 43 5.27 6.75 -11.30
C TYR A 43 5.09 5.53 -10.40
N ILE A 44 4.47 5.75 -9.24
CA ILE A 44 4.26 4.75 -8.20
C ILE A 44 2.81 4.81 -7.74
N ILE A 45 2.17 3.64 -7.62
CA ILE A 45 0.87 3.52 -6.95
C ILE A 45 1.09 3.06 -5.52
N THR A 46 0.33 3.64 -4.59
CA THR A 46 0.23 3.24 -3.18
C THR A 46 -1.20 3.43 -2.70
N ASN A 47 -1.48 3.13 -1.43
CA ASN A 47 -2.77 3.48 -0.82
C ASN A 47 -2.80 4.94 -0.36
N TYR A 48 -4.01 5.55 -0.38
CA TYR A 48 -4.21 6.90 0.13
C TYR A 48 -3.89 6.98 1.63
N HIS A 49 -4.35 6.04 2.44
CA HIS A 49 -4.09 6.04 3.89
C HIS A 49 -2.59 5.96 4.25
N VAL A 50 -1.73 5.50 3.32
CA VAL A 50 -0.26 5.48 3.51
C VAL A 50 0.32 6.89 3.45
N ILE A 51 -0.31 7.79 2.68
CA ILE A 51 0.19 9.16 2.46
C ILE A 51 -0.71 10.25 3.07
N GLU A 52 -1.80 9.85 3.70
CA GLU A 52 -2.77 10.76 4.28
C GLU A 52 -2.12 11.72 5.28
N ASN A 53 -2.49 13.00 5.22
CA ASN A 53 -1.97 14.08 6.07
C ASN A 53 -0.43 14.21 6.05
N SER A 54 0.24 13.67 5.03
CA SER A 54 1.70 13.77 4.91
C SER A 54 2.15 15.21 4.60
N THR A 55 3.20 15.65 5.26
CA THR A 55 3.95 16.87 4.90
C THR A 55 5.14 16.54 4.01
N GLU A 56 5.59 15.30 4.04
CA GLU A 56 6.70 14.79 3.26
C GLU A 56 6.50 13.29 2.99
N VAL A 57 6.75 12.85 1.77
CA VAL A 57 6.74 11.44 1.38
C VAL A 57 8.11 11.07 0.82
N ILE A 58 8.74 10.06 1.42
CA ILE A 58 10.02 9.50 0.97
C ILE A 58 9.79 8.08 0.46
N VAL A 59 10.28 7.80 -0.73
CA VAL A 59 10.27 6.47 -1.34
C VAL A 59 11.68 5.91 -1.31
N THR A 60 11.82 4.70 -0.75
CA THR A 60 13.08 3.96 -0.76
C THR A 60 12.97 2.76 -1.68
N THR A 61 13.85 2.70 -2.66
CA THR A 61 13.92 1.62 -3.66
C THR A 61 14.72 0.42 -3.13
N ASN A 62 14.65 -0.73 -3.81
CA ASN A 62 15.31 -1.97 -3.39
C ASN A 62 16.84 -1.86 -3.31
N ASN A 63 17.45 -0.89 -3.98
CA ASN A 63 18.87 -0.58 -3.89
C ASN A 63 19.21 0.43 -2.75
N ASN A 64 18.28 0.64 -1.82
CA ASN A 64 18.37 1.56 -0.67
C ASN A 64 18.60 3.03 -1.06
N LYS A 65 18.17 3.42 -2.26
CA LYS A 65 18.20 4.81 -2.68
C LYS A 65 16.89 5.48 -2.29
N GLU A 66 16.97 6.61 -1.62
CA GLU A 66 15.84 7.42 -1.19
C GLU A 66 15.55 8.53 -2.20
N TYR A 67 14.26 8.78 -2.39
CA TYR A 67 13.75 9.84 -3.27
C TYR A 67 12.61 10.54 -2.55
N GLU A 68 12.61 11.87 -2.61
CA GLU A 68 11.42 12.65 -2.28
C GLU A 68 10.36 12.40 -3.37
N ALA A 69 9.14 12.11 -2.95
CA ALA A 69 8.04 11.81 -3.85
C ALA A 69 7.02 12.94 -3.87
N GLU A 70 6.63 13.34 -5.07
CA GLU A 70 5.53 14.26 -5.31
C GLU A 70 4.21 13.48 -5.36
N ILE A 71 3.17 13.96 -4.67
CA ILE A 71 1.81 13.41 -4.75
C ILE A 71 1.15 13.98 -6.00
N ILE A 72 0.92 13.15 -7.01
CA ILE A 72 0.30 13.55 -8.28
C ILE A 72 -1.22 13.63 -8.14
N GLY A 73 -1.80 12.72 -7.38
CA GLY A 73 -3.23 12.68 -7.09
C GLY A 73 -3.61 11.48 -6.25
N TYR A 74 -4.84 11.49 -5.76
CA TYR A 74 -5.37 10.40 -4.95
C TYR A 74 -6.89 10.31 -5.06
N ASP A 75 -7.40 9.15 -4.66
CA ASP A 75 -8.82 8.90 -4.47
C ASP A 75 -9.02 8.27 -3.09
N GLU A 76 -9.68 9.01 -2.20
CA GLU A 76 -9.96 8.58 -0.82
C GLU A 76 -10.99 7.45 -0.77
N ILE A 77 -11.91 7.40 -1.76
CA ILE A 77 -12.97 6.40 -1.78
C ILE A 77 -12.39 5.02 -2.10
N TYR A 78 -11.52 4.96 -3.11
CA TYR A 78 -10.85 3.71 -3.52
C TYR A 78 -9.55 3.45 -2.77
N ASP A 79 -9.14 4.34 -1.86
CA ASP A 79 -7.89 4.23 -1.09
C ASP A 79 -6.65 4.07 -1.98
N ILE A 80 -6.57 4.87 -3.05
CA ILE A 80 -5.46 4.85 -4.01
C ILE A 80 -4.80 6.23 -4.10
N ALA A 81 -3.48 6.23 -4.22
CA ALA A 81 -2.70 7.43 -4.51
C ALA A 81 -1.62 7.15 -5.55
N VAL A 82 -1.30 8.17 -6.32
CA VAL A 82 -0.22 8.16 -7.32
C VAL A 82 0.86 9.12 -6.88
N LEU A 83 2.08 8.61 -6.81
CA LEU A 83 3.29 9.35 -6.49
C LEU A 83 4.20 9.42 -7.71
N LYS A 84 5.09 10.42 -7.72
CA LYS A 84 6.14 10.57 -8.71
C LYS A 84 7.48 10.79 -8.02
N ILE A 85 8.48 10.00 -8.40
CA ILE A 85 9.87 10.23 -8.01
C ILE A 85 10.70 10.61 -9.25
N ASN A 86 11.72 11.42 -9.04
CA ASN A 86 12.67 11.78 -10.07
C ASN A 86 13.92 10.92 -9.92
N SER A 87 14.12 10.00 -10.86
CA SER A 87 15.30 9.11 -10.91
C SER A 87 16.09 9.34 -12.18
N ASP A 88 17.42 9.40 -12.05
CA ASP A 88 18.33 9.46 -13.20
C ASP A 88 18.45 8.13 -13.95
N LEU A 89 17.88 7.05 -13.39
CA LEU A 89 17.90 5.71 -13.94
C LEU A 89 16.51 5.29 -14.37
N ASN A 90 16.42 4.51 -15.44
CA ASN A 90 15.21 3.77 -15.75
C ASN A 90 14.93 2.76 -14.63
N LEU A 91 13.72 2.86 -14.08
CA LEU A 91 13.29 1.99 -12.99
C LEU A 91 12.61 0.74 -13.53
N ASP A 92 12.88 -0.39 -12.88
CA ASP A 92 12.11 -1.61 -13.11
C ASP A 92 10.67 -1.39 -12.63
N TYR A 93 9.69 -1.72 -13.47
CA TYR A 93 8.28 -1.52 -13.20
C TYR A 93 7.47 -2.78 -13.48
N VAL A 94 6.26 -2.84 -12.94
CA VAL A 94 5.33 -3.95 -13.13
C VAL A 94 4.38 -3.65 -14.29
N PHE A 95 3.99 -4.68 -15.04
CA PHE A 95 2.91 -4.61 -16.02
C PHE A 95 1.56 -4.86 -15.35
N PHE A 96 0.53 -4.12 -15.78
CA PHE A 96 -0.83 -4.38 -15.33
C PHE A 96 -1.35 -5.68 -15.95
N GLY A 97 -1.95 -6.51 -15.11
CA GLY A 97 -2.81 -7.61 -15.52
C GLY A 97 -4.27 -7.16 -15.55
N ASP A 98 -5.12 -8.00 -16.06
CA ASP A 98 -6.57 -7.80 -16.08
C ASP A 98 -7.18 -8.54 -14.88
N SER A 99 -7.51 -7.79 -13.82
CA SER A 99 -8.13 -8.35 -12.61
C SER A 99 -9.51 -8.92 -12.85
N ASP A 100 -10.25 -8.43 -13.85
CA ASP A 100 -11.57 -8.94 -14.20
C ASP A 100 -11.51 -10.34 -14.79
N SER A 101 -10.44 -10.68 -15.47
CA SER A 101 -10.21 -12.00 -16.07
C SER A 101 -9.76 -13.07 -15.07
N THR A 102 -9.30 -12.68 -13.87
CA THR A 102 -8.82 -13.64 -12.86
C THR A 102 -9.95 -14.49 -12.29
N LEU A 103 -9.63 -15.71 -11.86
CA LEU A 103 -10.60 -16.66 -11.32
C LEU A 103 -10.35 -16.97 -9.85
N VAL A 104 -11.42 -17.24 -9.10
CA VAL A 104 -11.31 -17.76 -7.73
C VAL A 104 -10.53 -19.08 -7.75
N GLY A 105 -9.56 -19.21 -6.84
CA GLY A 105 -8.65 -20.35 -6.76
C GLY A 105 -7.33 -20.15 -7.52
N GLU A 106 -7.15 -19.09 -8.30
CA GLU A 106 -5.87 -18.77 -8.93
C GLU A 106 -4.83 -18.34 -7.92
N TRP A 107 -3.59 -18.80 -8.10
CA TRP A 107 -2.45 -18.42 -7.27
C TRP A 107 -2.07 -16.97 -7.46
N VAL A 108 -1.81 -16.32 -6.34
CA VAL A 108 -1.35 -14.91 -6.28
C VAL A 108 -0.22 -14.76 -5.28
N LEU A 109 0.58 -13.72 -5.47
CA LEU A 109 1.61 -13.28 -4.54
C LEU A 109 1.27 -11.87 -4.06
N ALA A 110 1.24 -11.68 -2.75
CA ALA A 110 1.20 -10.36 -2.14
C ALA A 110 2.62 -9.92 -1.82
N VAL A 111 3.04 -8.79 -2.38
CA VAL A 111 4.40 -8.26 -2.27
C VAL A 111 4.34 -6.90 -1.61
N GLY A 112 5.11 -6.72 -0.55
CA GLY A 112 5.29 -5.45 0.14
C GLY A 112 6.74 -5.20 0.51
N ASN A 113 7.05 -4.01 1.01
CA ASN A 113 8.35 -3.66 1.55
C ASN A 113 8.20 -3.01 2.94
N PRO A 114 7.70 -3.78 3.94
CA PRO A 114 7.57 -3.27 5.29
C PRO A 114 8.94 -2.96 5.89
N TYR A 115 9.05 -1.87 6.62
CA TYR A 115 10.23 -1.50 7.42
C TYR A 115 11.53 -1.28 6.64
N ASN A 116 11.48 -1.12 5.32
CA ASN A 116 12.69 -0.89 4.48
C ASN A 116 13.80 -1.95 4.67
N LEU A 117 13.44 -3.19 5.01
CA LEU A 117 14.44 -4.24 5.26
C LEU A 117 14.71 -5.10 4.03
N ASN A 118 13.68 -5.55 3.36
CA ASN A 118 13.66 -6.28 2.08
C ASN A 118 12.21 -6.50 1.68
N SER A 119 11.95 -6.72 0.41
CA SER A 119 10.61 -7.08 -0.05
C SER A 119 10.12 -8.36 0.64
N THR A 120 8.95 -8.28 1.27
CA THR A 120 8.25 -9.43 1.84
C THR A 120 7.29 -9.97 0.79
N VAL A 121 7.30 -11.28 0.58
CA VAL A 121 6.42 -11.97 -0.36
C VAL A 121 5.63 -13.04 0.40
N THR A 122 4.32 -13.02 0.25
CA THR A 122 3.44 -14.08 0.73
C THR A 122 2.64 -14.65 -0.44
N ALA A 123 2.31 -15.94 -0.38
CA ALA A 123 1.56 -16.63 -1.42
C ALA A 123 0.20 -17.06 -0.91
N GLY A 124 -0.78 -17.06 -1.78
CA GLY A 124 -2.14 -17.51 -1.54
C GLY A 124 -2.90 -17.67 -2.84
N ILE A 125 -4.22 -17.69 -2.74
CA ILE A 125 -5.14 -17.75 -3.87
C ILE A 125 -6.12 -16.58 -3.87
N ILE A 126 -6.78 -16.32 -4.98
CA ILE A 126 -7.97 -15.48 -5.01
C ILE A 126 -9.09 -16.24 -4.30
N SER A 127 -9.49 -15.76 -3.12
CA SER A 127 -10.55 -16.38 -2.31
C SER A 127 -11.94 -15.90 -2.72
N SER A 128 -12.06 -14.65 -3.18
CA SER A 128 -13.30 -14.06 -3.71
C SER A 128 -12.98 -12.84 -4.56
N LYS A 129 -13.96 -12.46 -5.41
CA LYS A 129 -13.93 -11.23 -6.20
C LYS A 129 -15.15 -10.38 -5.84
N SER A 130 -15.03 -9.08 -6.09
CA SER A 130 -16.15 -8.13 -5.89
C SER A 130 -16.71 -8.15 -4.47
N ARG A 131 -15.82 -8.25 -3.46
CA ARG A 131 -16.24 -8.13 -2.07
C ARG A 131 -16.50 -6.66 -1.75
N ASP A 132 -17.77 -6.37 -1.43
CA ASP A 132 -18.14 -5.14 -0.76
C ASP A 132 -17.94 -5.33 0.75
N LEU A 133 -17.17 -4.47 1.37
CA LEU A 133 -16.85 -4.56 2.80
C LEU A 133 -17.70 -3.62 3.64
N ASN A 134 -18.45 -2.73 2.99
CA ASN A 134 -19.28 -1.72 3.63
C ASN A 134 -20.75 -1.91 3.22
N GLU A 135 -21.44 -2.91 3.77
CA GLU A 135 -22.89 -3.12 3.53
C GLU A 135 -23.76 -1.89 3.87
N TYR A 136 -23.22 -0.93 4.61
CA TYR A 136 -23.94 0.27 5.06
C TYR A 136 -23.53 1.56 4.34
N ASP A 137 -22.48 1.53 3.52
CA ASP A 137 -22.03 2.69 2.75
C ASP A 137 -22.39 2.49 1.28
N GLN A 138 -23.04 3.47 0.65
CA GLN A 138 -23.45 3.42 -0.77
C GLN A 138 -22.25 3.43 -1.76
N LYS A 139 -21.04 3.23 -1.26
CA LYS A 139 -19.82 3.12 -2.05
C LYS A 139 -19.66 1.67 -2.50
N ASN A 140 -20.04 1.36 -3.74
CA ASN A 140 -19.80 0.06 -4.37
C ASN A 140 -18.28 -0.17 -4.55
N GLN A 141 -17.58 -0.45 -3.47
CA GLN A 141 -16.18 -0.83 -3.52
C GLN A 141 -16.09 -2.33 -3.77
N SER A 142 -15.35 -2.70 -4.80
CA SER A 142 -15.18 -4.10 -5.20
C SER A 142 -13.73 -4.48 -4.93
N PHE A 143 -13.48 -5.33 -3.93
CA PHE A 143 -12.14 -5.81 -3.57
C PHE A 143 -11.90 -7.25 -4.03
N ILE A 144 -10.65 -7.55 -4.36
CA ILE A 144 -10.15 -8.92 -4.47
C ILE A 144 -9.85 -9.39 -3.05
N GLN A 145 -10.44 -10.50 -2.62
CA GLN A 145 -10.09 -11.18 -1.40
C GLN A 145 -9.07 -12.28 -1.68
N THR A 146 -8.02 -12.38 -0.85
CA THR A 146 -6.99 -13.43 -0.92
C THR A 146 -6.67 -13.94 0.48
N ASP A 147 -6.18 -15.17 0.58
CA ASP A 147 -5.58 -15.73 1.79
C ASP A 147 -4.05 -15.57 1.84
N ALA A 148 -3.44 -14.92 0.84
CA ALA A 148 -2.08 -14.43 0.96
C ALA A 148 -1.98 -13.43 2.12
N ALA A 149 -1.08 -13.66 3.07
CA ALA A 149 -1.00 -12.86 4.27
C ALA A 149 -0.56 -11.42 3.99
N VAL A 150 -1.42 -10.45 4.30
CA VAL A 150 -1.11 -9.03 4.28
C VAL A 150 -1.14 -8.51 5.71
N ASN A 151 -0.10 -7.78 6.11
CA ASN A 151 0.05 -7.16 7.42
C ASN A 151 0.49 -5.71 7.28
N PHE A 152 0.62 -4.99 8.42
CA PHE A 152 1.14 -3.63 8.45
C PHE A 152 2.44 -3.50 7.66
N GLY A 153 2.51 -2.47 6.81
CA GLY A 153 3.63 -2.20 5.91
C GLY A 153 3.49 -2.82 4.52
N ASN A 154 2.62 -3.82 4.31
CA ASN A 154 2.32 -4.34 2.98
C ASN A 154 1.27 -3.51 2.23
N SER A 155 0.51 -2.64 2.92
CA SER A 155 -0.44 -1.70 2.31
C SER A 155 0.23 -0.84 1.25
N GLY A 156 -0.39 -0.69 0.09
CA GLY A 156 0.18 -0.03 -1.09
C GLY A 156 1.09 -0.92 -1.94
N GLY A 157 1.40 -2.14 -1.48
CA GLY A 157 2.17 -3.13 -2.22
C GLY A 157 1.36 -3.84 -3.30
N ALA A 158 2.03 -4.69 -4.07
CA ALA A 158 1.44 -5.39 -5.22
C ALA A 158 0.73 -6.68 -4.81
N LEU A 159 -0.44 -6.93 -5.39
CA LEU A 159 -0.97 -8.28 -5.59
C LEU A 159 -0.72 -8.65 -7.05
N VAL A 160 0.07 -9.72 -7.28
CA VAL A 160 0.42 -10.15 -8.63
C VAL A 160 -0.02 -11.59 -8.90
N ASN A 161 -0.31 -11.89 -10.16
CA ASN A 161 -0.58 -13.24 -10.62
C ASN A 161 0.73 -14.03 -10.81
N ILE A 162 0.64 -15.30 -11.22
CA ILE A 162 1.80 -16.17 -11.45
C ILE A 162 2.71 -15.72 -12.60
N LYS A 163 2.27 -14.79 -13.44
CA LYS A 163 3.09 -14.19 -14.51
C LYS A 163 3.84 -12.94 -14.03
N GLY A 164 3.60 -12.48 -12.78
CA GLY A 164 4.14 -11.25 -12.23
C GLY A 164 3.39 -9.99 -12.67
N GLU A 165 2.21 -10.13 -13.26
CA GLU A 165 1.35 -8.99 -13.65
C GLU A 165 0.57 -8.48 -12.45
N LEU A 166 0.48 -7.16 -12.30
CA LEU A 166 -0.24 -6.49 -11.22
C LEU A 166 -1.75 -6.65 -11.41
N ILE A 167 -2.42 -7.33 -10.51
CA ILE A 167 -3.87 -7.51 -10.51
C ILE A 167 -4.58 -6.76 -9.38
N GLY A 168 -3.82 -6.13 -8.48
CA GLY A 168 -4.38 -5.29 -7.44
C GLY A 168 -3.33 -4.67 -6.54
N ILE A 169 -3.78 -3.69 -5.75
CA ILE A 169 -2.97 -3.03 -4.72
C ILE A 169 -3.44 -3.53 -3.35
N ASN A 170 -2.52 -4.16 -2.61
CA ASN A 170 -2.83 -4.65 -1.26
C ASN A 170 -3.26 -3.50 -0.37
N THR A 171 -4.39 -3.65 0.31
CA THR A 171 -4.86 -2.68 1.31
C THR A 171 -5.14 -3.39 2.63
N LEU A 172 -4.79 -2.74 3.74
CA LEU A 172 -5.08 -3.27 5.06
C LEU A 172 -6.49 -2.82 5.44
N ILE A 173 -7.45 -3.73 5.37
CA ILE A 173 -8.78 -3.45 5.90
C ILE A 173 -8.77 -3.73 7.40
N GLN A 174 -9.43 -2.84 8.14
CA GLN A 174 -9.56 -2.89 9.59
C GLN A 174 -9.94 -4.30 10.08
N SER A 175 -8.95 -5.09 10.45
CA SER A 175 -9.22 -6.22 11.33
C SER A 175 -9.37 -5.66 12.74
N MET A 176 -10.32 -6.15 13.52
CA MET A 176 -10.51 -5.73 14.93
C MET A 176 -9.25 -5.95 15.79
N THR A 177 -8.28 -6.72 15.30
CA THR A 177 -7.04 -7.10 15.98
C THR A 177 -5.80 -6.46 15.35
N GLY A 178 -5.92 -5.78 14.18
CA GLY A 178 -4.80 -5.18 13.45
C GLY A 178 -3.85 -6.18 12.78
N GLY A 179 -4.10 -7.49 12.87
CA GLY A 179 -3.28 -8.55 12.27
C GLY A 179 -4.03 -9.42 11.27
N TYR A 180 -3.29 -10.21 10.52
CA TYR A 180 -3.83 -11.19 9.58
C TYR A 180 -4.69 -12.23 10.29
N VAL A 181 -5.92 -12.40 9.82
CA VAL A 181 -6.93 -13.34 10.35
C VAL A 181 -7.44 -14.33 9.30
N GLY A 182 -6.69 -14.53 8.22
CA GLY A 182 -7.08 -15.42 7.12
C GLY A 182 -7.74 -14.69 5.95
N TYR A 183 -7.89 -13.37 6.03
CA TYR A 183 -8.50 -12.54 4.98
C TYR A 183 -7.60 -11.33 4.71
N SER A 184 -7.23 -11.17 3.47
CA SER A 184 -6.53 -9.99 2.94
C SER A 184 -7.31 -9.46 1.75
N PHE A 185 -7.15 -8.18 1.47
CA PHE A 185 -7.88 -7.53 0.41
C PHE A 185 -6.96 -6.67 -0.45
N ALA A 186 -7.33 -6.54 -1.72
CA ALA A 186 -6.64 -5.67 -2.65
C ALA A 186 -7.63 -4.89 -3.51
N VAL A 187 -7.32 -3.63 -3.79
CA VAL A 187 -8.03 -2.82 -4.78
C VAL A 187 -7.68 -3.38 -6.17
N PRO A 188 -8.66 -3.76 -7.01
CA PRO A 188 -8.41 -4.32 -8.34
C PRO A 188 -7.66 -3.35 -9.26
N SER A 189 -6.92 -3.90 -10.24
CA SER A 189 -6.21 -3.13 -11.28
C SER A 189 -7.14 -2.60 -12.37
#